data_71e3c5739eb51eb4ea87da7577a5b1b0
#
_entry.id   71e3c5739eb51eb4ea87da7577a5b1b0
#
_cell.length_a   1.000
_cell.length_b   1.000
_cell.length_c   1.000
_cell.angle_alpha   90.00
_cell.angle_beta   90.00
_cell.angle_gamma   90.00
#
_symmetry.space_group_name_H-M   'P 1'
#
loop_
_entity.id
_entity.type
_entity.pdbx_description
1 polymer ?
#
loop_
_entity_poly.entity_id
_entity_poly.type
_entity_poly.pdbx_seq_one_letter_code
_entity_poly.pdbx_strand_id
1 'polypeptide(L)'
;IEMEILTGDGRVVRATDDNEYADLFRGFPNSYGTLGYSLSLTIELEPVRPYVHLRHFRFGTAEAGMEAISQIAAEGSFRGHRADFVDGTAFAPDELYLTVGAFSDVAPWRSDYTGQQIYYESIRRDKEDFLTIRDYLWRWDTDWFWCSRPFGVQKPMVRRLWPRRYRRSDVYRKLVAFDRRYGLSDLLNARRHLPPREAVIQDVEIPVERGAEFLRFFQQKVGMSPVWMCPLRLRGERVWPLYPIRPGEVYVNFGFWGTVPLPAGRADGYHNRLVEDEVARLDGHKSLYSTSFYAEDEFYRLYNGEAYRALKRAYDGEDRLLGLYEKCVKGR
;
A
#
# COMPACT_ATOMS: atom_id res chain seq x y z
N ILE A 1 -6.78 20.16 -2.06
CA ILE A 1 -7.28 21.50 -2.35
C ILE A 1 -6.12 22.49 -2.36
N GLU A 2 -5.26 22.47 -1.37
CA GLU A 2 -4.19 23.42 -1.17
C GLU A 2 -3.07 22.82 -0.34
N MET A 3 -1.84 23.23 -0.61
CA MET A 3 -0.65 22.84 0.14
C MET A 3 0.17 24.07 0.49
N GLU A 4 0.56 24.24 1.74
CA GLU A 4 1.61 25.16 2.13
C GLU A 4 2.93 24.39 2.20
N ILE A 5 3.90 24.79 1.39
CA ILE A 5 5.13 24.04 1.17
C ILE A 5 6.35 24.92 1.48
N LEU A 6 7.24 24.43 2.36
CA LEU A 6 8.60 24.95 2.48
C LEU A 6 9.43 24.28 1.38
N THR A 7 9.82 25.04 0.38
CA THR A 7 10.61 24.56 -0.76
C THR A 7 12.09 24.41 -0.41
N GLY A 8 12.86 23.71 -1.23
CA GLY A 8 14.30 23.52 -1.00
C GLY A 8 15.11 24.80 -1.02
N ASP A 9 14.67 25.82 -1.77
CA ASP A 9 15.29 27.16 -1.79
C ASP A 9 14.91 28.04 -0.57
N GLY A 10 14.09 27.51 0.36
CA GLY A 10 13.75 28.17 1.63
C GLY A 10 12.53 29.08 1.58
N ARG A 11 11.80 29.13 0.48
CA ARG A 11 10.53 29.87 0.40
C ARG A 11 9.39 29.06 1.01
N VAL A 12 8.44 29.73 1.65
CA VAL A 12 7.15 29.15 2.01
C VAL A 12 6.13 29.61 0.98
N VAL A 13 5.60 28.67 0.21
CA VAL A 13 4.65 28.93 -0.88
C VAL A 13 3.32 28.22 -0.63
N ARG A 14 2.25 28.85 -1.07
CA ARG A 14 0.90 28.29 -1.02
C ARG A 14 0.54 27.83 -2.42
N ALA A 15 0.56 26.50 -2.63
CA ALA A 15 0.35 25.88 -3.93
C ALA A 15 -1.11 25.37 -4.06
N THR A 16 -1.76 25.77 -5.15
CA THR A 16 -3.11 25.31 -5.57
C THR A 16 -3.07 24.90 -7.03
N ASP A 17 -4.14 24.29 -7.52
CA ASP A 17 -4.21 23.83 -8.92
C ASP A 17 -4.33 24.98 -9.94
N ASP A 18 -4.63 26.19 -9.49
CA ASP A 18 -4.99 27.35 -10.33
C ASP A 18 -4.13 28.61 -10.08
N ASN A 19 -3.08 28.53 -9.25
CA ASN A 19 -2.18 29.65 -9.03
C ASN A 19 -0.80 29.46 -9.71
N GLU A 20 0.12 30.41 -9.50
CA GLU A 20 1.48 30.39 -10.06
C GLU A 20 2.33 29.18 -9.63
N TYR A 21 1.93 28.43 -8.60
CA TYR A 21 2.57 27.21 -8.10
C TYR A 21 1.80 25.94 -8.47
N ALA A 22 0.96 25.97 -9.52
CA ALA A 22 0.16 24.82 -9.94
C ALA A 22 1.01 23.63 -10.40
N ASP A 23 2.19 23.89 -10.96
CA ASP A 23 3.17 22.85 -11.31
C ASP A 23 3.73 22.15 -10.06
N LEU A 24 4.07 22.91 -9.01
CA LEU A 24 4.48 22.36 -7.73
C LEU A 24 3.32 21.62 -7.05
N PHE A 25 2.11 22.17 -7.06
CA PHE A 25 0.93 21.51 -6.51
C PHE A 25 0.73 20.10 -7.10
N ARG A 26 0.86 20.00 -8.43
CA ARG A 26 0.70 18.72 -9.13
C ARG A 26 1.92 17.80 -9.02
N GLY A 27 3.12 18.36 -8.93
CA GLY A 27 4.37 17.61 -8.88
C GLY A 27 4.86 17.29 -7.47
N PHE A 28 4.29 17.89 -6.43
CA PHE A 28 4.71 17.65 -5.03
C PHE A 28 4.37 16.25 -4.51
N PRO A 29 3.17 15.67 -4.79
CA PRO A 29 2.90 14.28 -4.45
C PRO A 29 3.95 13.35 -5.09
N ASN A 30 4.41 12.34 -4.33
CA ASN A 30 5.49 11.41 -4.70
C ASN A 30 6.89 12.03 -4.86
N SER A 31 7.10 13.27 -4.43
CA SER A 31 8.45 13.85 -4.38
C SER A 31 9.28 13.38 -3.18
N TYR A 32 8.67 12.70 -2.23
CA TYR A 32 9.33 12.12 -1.03
C TYR A 32 10.22 13.12 -0.26
N GLY A 33 9.83 14.40 -0.26
CA GLY A 33 10.55 15.47 0.44
C GLY A 33 11.82 15.94 -0.27
N THR A 34 11.94 15.69 -1.58
CA THR A 34 13.08 16.13 -2.38
C THR A 34 12.86 17.47 -3.09
N LEU A 35 11.63 17.98 -3.05
CA LEU A 35 11.24 19.30 -3.54
C LEU A 35 10.93 20.28 -2.39
N GLY A 36 10.76 19.76 -1.17
CA GLY A 36 10.36 20.53 -0.01
C GLY A 36 9.59 19.70 1.01
N TYR A 37 9.00 20.38 1.99
CA TYR A 37 8.18 19.78 3.04
C TYR A 37 6.83 20.48 3.12
N SER A 38 5.73 19.73 3.17
CA SER A 38 4.42 20.32 3.44
C SER A 38 4.33 20.76 4.89
N LEU A 39 3.97 22.03 5.12
CA LEU A 39 3.73 22.60 6.43
C LEU A 39 2.25 22.43 6.81
N SER A 40 1.35 22.62 5.85
CA SER A 40 -0.06 22.36 6.00
C SER A 40 -0.70 21.86 4.70
N LEU A 41 -1.81 21.12 4.86
CA LEU A 41 -2.59 20.58 3.76
C LEU A 41 -4.07 20.87 4.01
N THR A 42 -4.75 21.44 3.02
CA THR A 42 -6.21 21.54 3.00
C THR A 42 -6.76 20.42 2.15
N ILE A 43 -7.51 19.48 2.77
CA ILE A 43 -8.09 18.31 2.11
C ILE A 43 -9.62 18.38 2.11
N GLU A 44 -10.23 17.70 1.15
CA GLU A 44 -11.68 17.46 1.17
C GLU A 44 -12.02 16.35 2.18
N LEU A 45 -13.14 16.51 2.85
CA LEU A 45 -13.70 15.49 3.74
C LEU A 45 -15.01 14.98 3.15
N GLU A 46 -15.31 13.72 3.38
CA GLU A 46 -16.57 13.10 3.01
C GLU A 46 -17.43 12.87 4.26
N PRO A 47 -18.73 13.18 4.21
CA PRO A 47 -19.66 12.81 5.28
C PRO A 47 -19.73 11.30 5.44
N VAL A 48 -19.62 10.81 6.67
CA VAL A 48 -19.68 9.38 6.98
C VAL A 48 -21.00 9.03 7.67
N ARG A 49 -21.40 7.75 7.56
CA ARG A 49 -22.50 7.17 8.35
C ARG A 49 -21.95 6.47 9.59
N PRO A 50 -22.80 6.20 10.61
CA PRO A 50 -22.35 5.57 11.85
C PRO A 50 -21.73 4.20 11.67
N TYR A 51 -22.16 3.46 10.64
CA TYR A 51 -21.74 2.09 10.40
C TYR A 51 -21.32 1.86 8.96
N VAL A 52 -20.55 0.78 8.76
CA VAL A 52 -20.24 0.20 7.46
C VAL A 52 -20.69 -1.26 7.47
N HIS A 53 -21.48 -1.62 6.46
CA HIS A 53 -21.90 -2.98 6.16
C HIS A 53 -20.92 -3.56 5.15
N LEU A 54 -20.22 -4.63 5.48
CA LEU A 54 -19.26 -5.33 4.65
C LEU A 54 -19.86 -6.62 4.10
N ARG A 55 -19.53 -6.95 2.85
CA ARG A 55 -19.79 -8.25 2.24
C ARG A 55 -18.52 -8.80 1.60
N HIS A 56 -18.23 -10.06 1.90
CA HIS A 56 -17.05 -10.76 1.42
C HIS A 56 -17.43 -11.73 0.29
N PHE A 57 -16.90 -11.49 -0.90
CA PHE A 57 -17.15 -12.32 -2.09
C PHE A 57 -15.91 -13.12 -2.44
N ARG A 58 -16.03 -14.44 -2.43
CA ARG A 58 -14.93 -15.35 -2.78
C ARG A 58 -14.86 -15.58 -4.28
N PHE A 59 -13.64 -15.61 -4.81
CA PHE A 59 -13.32 -15.94 -6.20
C PHE A 59 -12.29 -17.07 -6.25
N GLY A 60 -12.49 -18.02 -7.16
CA GLY A 60 -11.61 -19.16 -7.35
C GLY A 60 -10.49 -18.92 -8.37
N THR A 61 -10.45 -17.75 -9.02
CA THR A 61 -9.39 -17.37 -9.96
C THR A 61 -9.09 -15.88 -9.86
N ALA A 62 -7.88 -15.50 -10.19
CA ALA A 62 -7.47 -14.10 -10.22
C ALA A 62 -8.24 -13.30 -11.28
N GLU A 63 -8.51 -13.92 -12.45
CA GLU A 63 -9.26 -13.31 -13.54
C GLU A 63 -10.66 -12.89 -13.08
N ALA A 64 -11.40 -13.79 -12.44
CA ALA A 64 -12.74 -13.50 -11.93
C ALA A 64 -12.73 -12.39 -10.87
N GLY A 65 -11.67 -12.32 -10.05
CA GLY A 65 -11.45 -11.22 -9.09
C GLY A 65 -11.23 -9.88 -9.78
N MET A 66 -10.39 -9.82 -10.81
CA MET A 66 -10.10 -8.59 -11.57
C MET A 66 -11.32 -8.12 -12.38
N GLU A 67 -12.06 -9.04 -12.98
CA GLU A 67 -13.31 -8.72 -13.65
C GLU A 67 -14.35 -8.10 -12.70
N ALA A 68 -14.49 -8.66 -11.50
CA ALA A 68 -15.36 -8.10 -10.47
C ALA A 68 -14.90 -6.70 -10.01
N ILE A 69 -13.59 -6.44 -9.89
CA ILE A 69 -13.06 -5.11 -9.60
C ILE A 69 -13.43 -4.13 -10.71
N SER A 70 -13.23 -4.50 -11.97
CA SER A 70 -13.61 -3.67 -13.13
C SER A 70 -15.10 -3.35 -13.14
N GLN A 71 -15.96 -4.35 -12.85
CA GLN A 71 -17.39 -4.14 -12.72
C GLN A 71 -17.73 -3.16 -11.60
N ILE A 72 -17.16 -3.34 -10.41
CA ILE A 72 -17.37 -2.43 -9.25
C ILE A 72 -16.97 -1.02 -9.60
N ALA A 73 -15.81 -0.84 -10.24
CA ALA A 73 -15.30 0.46 -10.63
C ALA A 73 -16.20 1.17 -11.67
N ALA A 74 -16.87 0.42 -12.55
CA ALA A 74 -17.78 0.96 -13.56
C ALA A 74 -19.17 1.25 -12.97
N GLU A 75 -19.71 0.36 -12.13
CA GLU A 75 -21.11 0.39 -11.71
C GLU A 75 -21.31 1.01 -10.30
N GLY A 76 -20.26 1.11 -9.48
CA GLY A 76 -20.38 1.52 -8.06
C GLY A 76 -21.16 0.52 -7.22
N SER A 77 -21.32 -0.71 -7.71
CA SER A 77 -22.06 -1.78 -7.04
C SER A 77 -21.58 -3.16 -7.47
N PHE A 78 -21.88 -4.19 -6.67
CA PHE A 78 -21.59 -5.56 -7.02
C PHE A 78 -22.70 -6.50 -6.50
N ARG A 79 -23.28 -7.30 -7.39
CA ARG A 79 -24.34 -8.25 -7.07
C ARG A 79 -25.47 -7.65 -6.23
N GLY A 80 -25.90 -6.44 -6.59
CA GLY A 80 -26.96 -5.70 -5.90
C GLY A 80 -26.53 -5.00 -4.61
N HIS A 81 -25.24 -4.98 -4.28
CA HIS A 81 -24.69 -4.26 -3.11
C HIS A 81 -23.96 -3.02 -3.58
N ARG A 82 -24.33 -1.87 -3.01
CA ARG A 82 -23.62 -0.60 -3.22
C ARG A 82 -22.18 -0.72 -2.72
N ALA A 83 -21.24 -0.15 -3.45
CA ALA A 83 -19.82 -0.12 -3.13
C ALA A 83 -19.36 1.31 -2.82
N ASP A 84 -19.46 1.72 -1.56
CA ASP A 84 -18.81 2.94 -1.07
C ASP A 84 -17.31 2.66 -0.78
N PHE A 85 -16.99 1.39 -0.49
CA PHE A 85 -15.64 0.91 -0.22
C PHE A 85 -15.40 -0.43 -0.90
N VAL A 86 -14.18 -0.66 -1.38
CA VAL A 86 -13.75 -1.94 -1.89
C VAL A 86 -12.28 -2.20 -1.56
N ASP A 87 -12.00 -3.35 -1.01
CA ASP A 87 -10.65 -3.90 -0.93
C ASP A 87 -10.70 -5.42 -1.14
N GLY A 88 -9.54 -6.04 -1.27
CA GLY A 88 -9.47 -7.47 -1.46
C GLY A 88 -8.26 -8.08 -0.77
N THR A 89 -8.29 -9.40 -0.67
CA THR A 89 -7.18 -10.20 -0.14
C THR A 89 -7.06 -11.50 -0.93
N ALA A 90 -5.88 -11.75 -1.48
CA ALA A 90 -5.55 -13.03 -2.09
C ALA A 90 -4.78 -13.89 -1.08
N PHE A 91 -5.38 -14.99 -0.64
CA PHE A 91 -4.78 -15.94 0.31
C PHE A 91 -4.03 -17.07 -0.41
N ALA A 92 -4.50 -17.45 -1.59
CA ALA A 92 -3.91 -18.48 -2.44
C ALA A 92 -4.27 -18.19 -3.92
N PRO A 93 -3.66 -18.91 -4.89
CA PRO A 93 -3.97 -18.75 -6.32
C PRO A 93 -5.46 -18.92 -6.67
N ASP A 94 -6.15 -19.78 -5.93
CA ASP A 94 -7.57 -20.12 -6.09
C ASP A 94 -8.45 -19.64 -4.92
N GLU A 95 -7.91 -18.73 -4.10
CA GLU A 95 -8.62 -18.19 -2.93
C GLU A 95 -8.42 -16.69 -2.80
N LEU A 96 -9.26 -15.92 -3.50
CA LEU A 96 -9.34 -14.48 -3.45
C LEU A 96 -10.67 -14.03 -2.85
N TYR A 97 -10.64 -12.95 -2.13
CA TYR A 97 -11.84 -12.30 -1.60
C TYR A 97 -11.84 -10.83 -1.99
N LEU A 98 -12.99 -10.32 -2.42
CA LEU A 98 -13.28 -8.90 -2.47
C LEU A 98 -14.27 -8.57 -1.35
N THR A 99 -13.95 -7.56 -0.59
CA THR A 99 -14.81 -6.98 0.44
C THR A 99 -15.43 -5.71 -0.11
N VAL A 100 -16.74 -5.73 -0.29
CA VAL A 100 -17.53 -4.57 -0.71
C VAL A 100 -18.20 -3.99 0.52
N GLY A 101 -17.92 -2.74 0.83
CA GLY A 101 -18.47 -2.01 1.97
C GLY A 101 -19.44 -0.93 1.55
N ALA A 102 -20.53 -0.79 2.26
CA ALA A 102 -21.48 0.31 2.10
C ALA A 102 -21.75 1.02 3.42
N PHE A 103 -21.92 2.33 3.37
CA PHE A 103 -22.38 3.10 4.52
C PHE A 103 -23.76 2.64 4.97
N SER A 104 -23.98 2.55 6.28
CA SER A 104 -25.24 2.14 6.87
C SER A 104 -25.59 3.00 8.09
N ASP A 105 -26.89 3.29 8.26
CA ASP A 105 -27.41 3.96 9.46
C ASP A 105 -27.75 2.97 10.58
N VAL A 106 -27.81 1.67 10.26
CA VAL A 106 -28.16 0.60 11.19
C VAL A 106 -27.15 -0.53 11.15
N ALA A 107 -26.96 -1.21 12.27
CA ALA A 107 -26.15 -2.41 12.39
C ALA A 107 -26.89 -3.41 13.29
N PRO A 108 -27.39 -4.55 12.73
CA PRO A 108 -28.04 -5.59 13.51
C PRO A 108 -27.14 -6.21 14.57
N TRP A 109 -25.86 -6.32 14.27
CA TRP A 109 -24.78 -6.70 15.19
C TRP A 109 -23.52 -5.91 14.87
N ARG A 110 -22.45 -6.08 15.63
CA ARG A 110 -21.17 -5.41 15.41
C ARG A 110 -20.02 -6.34 15.77
N SER A 111 -19.02 -6.42 14.89
CA SER A 111 -17.74 -7.05 15.19
C SER A 111 -16.75 -6.05 15.77
N ASP A 112 -15.87 -6.55 16.63
CA ASP A 112 -14.79 -5.77 17.28
C ASP A 112 -13.43 -6.35 16.91
N TYR A 113 -12.81 -5.80 15.87
CA TYR A 113 -11.47 -6.19 15.43
C TYR A 113 -10.35 -5.48 16.20
N THR A 114 -10.68 -4.57 17.09
CA THR A 114 -9.73 -3.99 18.04
C THR A 114 -9.54 -4.87 19.30
N GLY A 115 -10.42 -5.86 19.49
CA GLY A 115 -10.44 -6.82 20.59
C GLY A 115 -9.75 -8.16 20.29
N GLN A 116 -10.51 -9.27 20.45
CA GLN A 116 -9.99 -10.62 20.25
C GLN A 116 -10.01 -11.09 18.79
N GLN A 117 -10.97 -10.59 18.02
CA GLN A 117 -11.12 -10.97 16.62
C GLN A 117 -10.01 -10.36 15.76
N ILE A 118 -9.68 -11.03 14.66
CA ILE A 118 -8.66 -10.62 13.68
C ILE A 118 -9.34 -10.44 12.34
N TYR A 119 -9.27 -9.22 11.80
CA TYR A 119 -10.04 -8.85 10.62
C TYR A 119 -9.74 -9.69 9.39
N TYR A 120 -8.47 -9.84 8.99
CA TYR A 120 -8.16 -10.57 7.75
C TYR A 120 -8.54 -12.05 7.83
N GLU A 121 -8.59 -12.66 9.03
CA GLU A 121 -9.04 -14.04 9.23
C GLU A 121 -10.57 -14.16 9.12
N SER A 122 -11.32 -13.10 9.49
CA SER A 122 -12.77 -13.08 9.39
C SER A 122 -13.26 -13.07 7.94
N ILE A 123 -12.51 -12.46 7.01
CA ILE A 123 -12.83 -12.39 5.58
C ILE A 123 -13.11 -13.80 5.00
N ARG A 124 -12.40 -14.81 5.46
CA ARG A 124 -12.56 -16.21 5.02
C ARG A 124 -13.70 -16.94 5.71
N ARG A 125 -14.11 -16.49 6.89
CA ARG A 125 -15.10 -17.15 7.77
C ARG A 125 -16.49 -16.56 7.58
N ASP A 126 -16.57 -15.23 7.50
CA ASP A 126 -17.82 -14.49 7.57
C ASP A 126 -18.21 -14.03 6.15
N LYS A 127 -19.50 -14.13 5.80
CA LYS A 127 -19.99 -13.66 4.49
C LYS A 127 -20.29 -12.17 4.51
N GLU A 128 -20.70 -11.66 5.66
CA GLU A 128 -21.02 -10.25 5.88
C GLU A 128 -20.65 -9.82 7.31
N ASP A 129 -20.48 -8.54 7.49
CA ASP A 129 -20.10 -7.96 8.78
C ASP A 129 -20.60 -6.52 8.90
N PHE A 130 -20.78 -6.07 10.14
CA PHE A 130 -21.13 -4.69 10.47
C PHE A 130 -20.10 -4.12 11.44
N LEU A 131 -19.58 -2.96 11.11
CA LEU A 131 -18.59 -2.24 11.90
C LEU A 131 -19.06 -0.82 12.18
N THR A 132 -18.70 -0.26 13.33
CA THR A 132 -18.75 1.19 13.45
C THR A 132 -17.77 1.80 12.43
N ILE A 133 -18.01 3.04 11.98
CA ILE A 133 -17.08 3.71 11.08
C ILE A 133 -15.66 3.77 11.66
N ARG A 134 -15.55 3.96 12.98
CA ARG A 134 -14.25 3.94 13.67
C ARG A 134 -13.57 2.57 13.56
N ASP A 135 -14.27 1.49 13.86
CA ASP A 135 -13.70 0.14 13.81
C ASP A 135 -13.34 -0.24 12.37
N TYR A 136 -14.14 0.22 11.39
CA TYR A 136 -13.83 0.07 9.98
C TYR A 136 -12.51 0.72 9.60
N LEU A 137 -12.27 1.96 10.02
CA LEU A 137 -11.02 2.69 9.74
C LEU A 137 -9.80 2.01 10.38
N TRP A 138 -9.96 1.41 11.56
CA TRP A 138 -8.86 0.79 12.31
C TRP A 138 -8.73 -0.72 12.16
N ARG A 139 -9.61 -1.37 11.37
CA ARG A 139 -9.68 -2.84 11.25
C ARG A 139 -8.36 -3.50 10.83
N TRP A 140 -7.60 -2.84 9.98
CA TRP A 140 -6.30 -3.31 9.51
C TRP A 140 -5.14 -2.94 10.46
N ASP A 141 -5.22 -1.81 11.15
CA ASP A 141 -4.14 -1.29 11.98
C ASP A 141 -3.88 -2.17 13.22
N THR A 142 -4.92 -2.73 13.82
CA THR A 142 -4.85 -3.54 15.06
C THR A 142 -3.89 -4.72 14.93
N ASP A 143 -3.83 -5.35 13.78
CA ASP A 143 -2.93 -6.45 13.48
C ASP A 143 -1.87 -6.08 12.43
N TRP A 144 -1.83 -4.79 12.07
CA TRP A 144 -0.97 -4.28 11.01
C TRP A 144 -1.08 -5.18 9.78
N PHE A 145 -2.30 -5.33 9.29
CA PHE A 145 -2.70 -6.37 8.36
C PHE A 145 -2.45 -7.77 8.97
N TRP A 146 -1.42 -8.47 8.56
CA TRP A 146 -0.95 -9.75 9.11
C TRP A 146 0.48 -9.67 9.67
N CYS A 147 1.10 -8.49 9.64
CA CYS A 147 2.50 -8.29 10.01
C CYS A 147 2.76 -8.46 11.52
N SER A 148 1.72 -8.48 12.36
CA SER A 148 1.84 -8.81 13.79
C SER A 148 2.00 -10.32 14.08
N ARG A 149 1.75 -11.20 13.09
CA ARG A 149 1.78 -12.66 13.24
C ARG A 149 3.13 -13.21 13.73
N PRO A 150 4.30 -12.75 13.24
CA PRO A 150 5.60 -13.22 13.73
C PRO A 150 5.86 -12.95 15.21
N PHE A 151 5.24 -11.91 15.80
CA PHE A 151 5.35 -11.59 17.22
C PHE A 151 4.49 -12.49 18.10
N GLY A 152 3.70 -13.39 17.52
CA GLY A 152 2.82 -14.32 18.23
C GLY A 152 1.58 -13.66 18.85
N VAL A 153 1.37 -12.35 18.69
CA VAL A 153 0.24 -11.61 19.29
C VAL A 153 -1.13 -12.00 18.74
N GLN A 154 -1.15 -12.75 17.63
CA GLN A 154 -2.37 -13.30 17.06
C GLN A 154 -2.78 -14.62 17.71
N LYS A 155 -1.89 -15.27 18.49
CA LYS A 155 -2.24 -16.47 19.25
C LYS A 155 -3.24 -16.11 20.37
N PRO A 156 -4.35 -16.86 20.55
CA PRO A 156 -5.44 -16.47 21.47
C PRO A 156 -4.97 -16.14 22.90
N MET A 157 -4.09 -16.96 23.47
CA MET A 157 -3.54 -16.75 24.81
C MET A 157 -2.70 -15.48 24.91
N VAL A 158 -1.81 -15.25 23.93
CA VAL A 158 -0.96 -14.07 23.89
C VAL A 158 -1.82 -12.82 23.66
N ARG A 159 -2.77 -12.89 22.71
CA ARG A 159 -3.67 -11.78 22.41
C ARG A 159 -4.51 -11.37 23.61
N ARG A 160 -4.96 -12.33 24.44
CA ARG A 160 -5.70 -12.05 25.67
C ARG A 160 -4.87 -11.26 26.69
N LEU A 161 -3.57 -11.55 26.80
CA LEU A 161 -2.64 -10.89 27.72
C LEU A 161 -2.05 -9.60 27.15
N TRP A 162 -2.02 -9.47 25.82
CA TRP A 162 -1.48 -8.28 25.16
C TRP A 162 -2.45 -7.10 25.27
N PRO A 163 -2.09 -5.98 25.92
CA PRO A 163 -3.01 -4.86 26.13
C PRO A 163 -3.52 -4.28 24.82
N ARG A 164 -4.81 -3.98 24.73
CA ARG A 164 -5.46 -3.41 23.52
C ARG A 164 -4.74 -2.16 23.01
N ARG A 165 -4.29 -1.25 23.90
CA ARG A 165 -3.59 -0.01 23.56
C ARG A 165 -2.28 -0.21 22.79
N TYR A 166 -1.70 -1.41 22.82
CA TYR A 166 -0.47 -1.76 22.12
C TYR A 166 -0.73 -2.62 20.86
N ARG A 167 -1.97 -2.86 20.49
CA ARG A 167 -2.35 -3.53 19.23
C ARG A 167 -2.49 -2.49 18.13
N ARG A 168 -1.36 -1.99 17.65
CA ARG A 168 -1.27 -0.89 16.68
C ARG A 168 0.00 -1.02 15.86
N SER A 169 -0.05 -0.60 14.62
CA SER A 169 1.07 -0.66 13.68
C SER A 169 2.31 0.10 14.18
N ASP A 170 2.13 1.24 14.85
CA ASP A 170 3.26 2.01 15.41
C ASP A 170 4.03 1.26 16.49
N VAL A 171 3.36 0.41 17.28
CA VAL A 171 4.00 -0.45 18.28
C VAL A 171 4.76 -1.58 17.59
N TYR A 172 4.14 -2.26 16.63
CA TYR A 172 4.80 -3.34 15.89
C TYR A 172 6.02 -2.85 15.12
N ARG A 173 5.96 -1.64 14.54
CA ARG A 173 7.12 -1.02 13.89
C ARG A 173 8.29 -0.78 14.84
N LYS A 174 8.03 -0.40 16.09
CA LYS A 174 9.07 -0.26 17.12
C LYS A 174 9.72 -1.62 17.44
N LEU A 175 8.93 -2.71 17.47
CA LEU A 175 9.47 -4.04 17.66
C LEU A 175 10.35 -4.48 16.48
N VAL A 176 9.92 -4.19 15.24
CA VAL A 176 10.74 -4.44 14.04
C VAL A 176 12.03 -3.63 14.07
N ALA A 177 11.96 -2.33 14.43
CA ALA A 177 13.14 -1.48 14.54
C ALA A 177 14.12 -1.98 15.61
N PHE A 178 13.61 -2.46 16.74
CA PHE A 178 14.41 -3.08 17.80
C PHE A 178 15.10 -4.36 17.29
N ASP A 179 14.34 -5.23 16.63
CA ASP A 179 14.90 -6.47 16.08
C ASP A 179 16.00 -6.20 15.04
N ARG A 180 15.77 -5.25 14.12
CA ARG A 180 16.81 -4.81 13.16
C ARG A 180 18.06 -4.27 13.84
N ARG A 181 17.91 -3.53 14.94
CA ARG A 181 19.04 -2.94 15.66
C ARG A 181 19.91 -3.99 16.35
N TYR A 182 19.31 -5.06 16.86
CA TYR A 182 20.00 -6.07 17.67
C TYR A 182 20.17 -7.41 16.96
N GLY A 183 19.63 -7.59 15.76
CA GLY A 183 19.77 -8.81 14.95
C GLY A 183 19.24 -10.10 15.61
N LEU A 184 18.21 -9.98 16.47
CA LEU A 184 17.75 -11.15 17.27
C LEU A 184 17.14 -12.23 16.39
N SER A 185 16.35 -11.85 15.39
CA SER A 185 15.77 -12.80 14.44
C SER A 185 16.84 -13.49 13.61
N ASP A 186 17.87 -12.78 13.17
CA ASP A 186 18.98 -13.34 12.39
C ASP A 186 19.78 -14.33 13.23
N LEU A 187 20.07 -14.00 14.50
CA LEU A 187 20.76 -14.89 15.43
C LEU A 187 19.96 -16.18 15.69
N LEU A 188 18.64 -16.07 15.86
CA LEU A 188 17.77 -17.23 16.04
C LEU A 188 17.69 -18.10 14.78
N ASN A 189 17.60 -17.49 13.60
CA ASN A 189 17.58 -18.16 12.31
C ASN A 189 18.91 -18.89 12.06
N ALA A 190 20.04 -18.23 12.34
CA ALA A 190 21.37 -18.84 12.21
C ALA A 190 21.54 -20.08 13.11
N ARG A 191 21.08 -20.00 14.37
CA ARG A 191 21.09 -21.17 15.30
C ARG A 191 20.22 -22.32 14.81
N ARG A 192 19.16 -22.04 14.03
CA ARG A 192 18.26 -23.05 13.48
C ARG A 192 18.68 -23.52 12.09
N HIS A 193 19.83 -23.05 11.57
CA HIS A 193 20.32 -23.32 10.22
C HIS A 193 19.29 -23.01 9.13
N LEU A 194 18.45 -21.97 9.34
CA LEU A 194 17.50 -21.51 8.34
C LEU A 194 18.22 -20.67 7.27
N PRO A 195 17.77 -20.75 6.01
CA PRO A 195 18.37 -19.93 4.95
C PRO A 195 18.18 -18.44 5.24
N PRO A 196 19.07 -17.58 4.73
CA PRO A 196 18.86 -16.14 4.75
C PRO A 196 17.50 -15.76 4.17
N ARG A 197 16.92 -14.69 4.67
CA ARG A 197 15.61 -14.21 4.21
C ARG A 197 15.73 -12.80 3.70
N GLU A 198 15.05 -12.54 2.60
CA GLU A 198 14.91 -11.22 2.01
C GLU A 198 13.60 -10.59 2.48
N ALA A 199 13.63 -9.31 2.87
CA ALA A 199 12.44 -8.54 3.13
C ALA A 199 11.82 -8.10 1.79
N VAL A 200 10.57 -8.51 1.54
CA VAL A 200 9.79 -8.10 0.38
C VAL A 200 8.59 -7.31 0.88
N ILE A 201 8.74 -5.99 0.85
CA ILE A 201 7.79 -5.03 1.41
C ILE A 201 7.55 -3.99 0.34
N GLN A 202 6.42 -4.10 -0.36
CA GLN A 202 6.10 -3.20 -1.47
C GLN A 202 4.59 -3.02 -1.60
N ASP A 203 4.22 -1.90 -2.22
CA ASP A 203 2.93 -1.65 -2.85
C ASP A 203 3.19 -1.34 -4.31
N VAL A 204 2.47 -2.05 -5.19
CA VAL A 204 2.62 -1.91 -6.64
C VAL A 204 1.25 -1.77 -7.29
N GLU A 205 1.10 -0.77 -8.12
CA GLU A 205 -0.11 -0.45 -8.84
C GLU A 205 -0.05 -1.05 -10.26
N ILE A 206 -0.92 -2.01 -10.55
CA ILE A 206 -0.98 -2.71 -11.85
C ILE A 206 -2.33 -2.39 -12.51
N PRO A 207 -2.37 -2.07 -13.82
CA PRO A 207 -3.62 -1.96 -14.55
C PRO A 207 -4.49 -3.21 -14.32
N VAL A 208 -5.77 -3.04 -14.05
CA VAL A 208 -6.66 -4.14 -13.61
C VAL A 208 -6.68 -5.29 -14.61
N GLU A 209 -6.57 -5.02 -15.91
CA GLU A 209 -6.51 -6.01 -16.98
C GLU A 209 -5.28 -6.93 -16.90
N ARG A 210 -4.20 -6.44 -16.25
CA ARG A 210 -2.95 -7.18 -16.07
C ARG A 210 -2.81 -7.70 -14.63
N GLY A 211 -3.76 -7.39 -13.73
CA GLY A 211 -3.68 -7.76 -12.31
C GLY A 211 -3.65 -9.27 -12.06
N ALA A 212 -4.39 -10.06 -12.85
CA ALA A 212 -4.36 -11.52 -12.74
C ALA A 212 -3.00 -12.11 -13.15
N GLU A 213 -2.36 -11.54 -14.17
CA GLU A 213 -1.01 -11.93 -14.61
C GLU A 213 0.02 -11.65 -13.52
N PHE A 214 -0.03 -10.46 -12.91
CA PHE A 214 0.82 -10.10 -11.77
C PHE A 214 0.65 -11.05 -10.59
N LEU A 215 -0.58 -11.36 -10.18
CA LEU A 215 -0.81 -12.28 -9.06
C LEU A 215 -0.25 -13.67 -9.31
N ARG A 216 -0.41 -14.22 -10.51
CA ARG A 216 0.18 -15.52 -10.88
C ARG A 216 1.70 -15.49 -10.82
N PHE A 217 2.31 -14.45 -11.38
CA PHE A 217 3.76 -14.24 -11.30
C PHE A 217 4.21 -14.19 -9.84
N PHE A 218 3.56 -13.35 -9.03
CA PHE A 218 3.94 -13.14 -7.63
C PHE A 218 3.87 -14.44 -6.80
N GLN A 219 2.81 -15.20 -6.97
CA GLN A 219 2.62 -16.48 -6.27
C GLN A 219 3.66 -17.52 -6.69
N GLN A 220 4.03 -17.56 -7.97
CA GLN A 220 5.01 -18.54 -8.50
C GLN A 220 6.47 -18.17 -8.19
N LYS A 221 6.81 -16.89 -8.21
CA LYS A 221 8.21 -16.41 -8.11
C LYS A 221 8.59 -15.92 -6.73
N VAL A 222 7.64 -15.33 -5.98
CA VAL A 222 7.87 -14.81 -4.63
C VAL A 222 7.26 -15.74 -3.58
N GLY A 223 6.06 -16.28 -3.83
CA GLY A 223 5.43 -17.30 -2.98
C GLY A 223 4.98 -16.79 -1.62
N MET A 224 4.73 -15.48 -1.47
CA MET A 224 4.25 -14.89 -0.24
C MET A 224 2.75 -14.66 -0.26
N SER A 225 2.09 -14.92 0.87
CA SER A 225 0.67 -14.65 1.08
C SER A 225 0.38 -14.29 2.54
N PRO A 226 -0.73 -13.59 2.83
CA PRO A 226 -1.68 -13.00 1.89
C PRO A 226 -1.10 -11.82 1.09
N VAL A 227 -1.82 -11.44 0.01
CA VAL A 227 -1.58 -10.21 -0.76
C VAL A 227 -2.83 -9.34 -0.64
N TRP A 228 -2.65 -8.08 -0.23
CA TRP A 228 -3.73 -7.11 -0.21
C TRP A 228 -3.98 -6.55 -1.60
N MET A 229 -5.23 -6.28 -1.92
CA MET A 229 -5.66 -5.70 -3.20
C MET A 229 -6.50 -4.47 -2.92
N CYS A 230 -6.07 -3.31 -3.40
CA CYS A 230 -6.82 -2.06 -3.28
C CYS A 230 -7.06 -1.46 -4.66
N PRO A 231 -8.28 -1.55 -5.20
CA PRO A 231 -8.60 -0.89 -6.46
C PRO A 231 -8.49 0.63 -6.31
N LEU A 232 -7.94 1.27 -7.32
CA LEU A 232 -7.78 2.72 -7.35
C LEU A 232 -7.88 3.28 -8.78
N ARG A 233 -8.32 4.52 -8.88
CA ARG A 233 -8.28 5.31 -10.12
C ARG A 233 -8.15 6.78 -9.78
N LEU A 234 -7.64 7.58 -10.71
CA LEU A 234 -7.60 9.03 -10.55
C LEU A 234 -9.02 9.60 -10.55
N ARG A 235 -9.23 10.61 -9.69
CA ARG A 235 -10.46 11.39 -9.66
C ARG A 235 -10.40 12.45 -10.76
N GLY A 236 -11.19 12.29 -11.80
CA GLY A 236 -11.20 13.17 -12.97
C GLY A 236 -9.96 13.02 -13.86
N GLU A 237 -9.67 14.05 -14.66
CA GLU A 237 -8.65 14.03 -15.71
C GLU A 237 -7.30 14.64 -15.27
N ARG A 238 -7.16 14.98 -13.97
CA ARG A 238 -5.92 15.59 -13.46
C ARG A 238 -4.78 14.60 -13.48
N VAL A 239 -3.66 14.99 -14.10
CA VAL A 239 -2.42 14.21 -14.13
C VAL A 239 -1.49 14.67 -13.02
N TRP A 240 -0.86 13.70 -12.35
CA TRP A 240 0.14 13.90 -11.30
C TRP A 240 1.50 13.45 -11.84
N PRO A 241 2.39 14.37 -12.25
CA PRO A 241 3.57 14.02 -13.08
C PRO A 241 4.53 13.02 -12.42
N LEU A 242 4.62 12.99 -11.09
CA LEU A 242 5.47 12.02 -10.37
C LEU A 242 4.70 10.78 -9.87
N TYR A 243 3.43 10.63 -10.26
CA TYR A 243 2.60 9.47 -9.97
C TYR A 243 1.95 8.97 -11.26
N PRO A 244 2.60 8.01 -11.96
CA PRO A 244 2.28 7.67 -13.35
C PRO A 244 1.03 6.80 -13.52
N ILE A 245 -0.06 7.13 -12.83
CA ILE A 245 -1.39 6.56 -13.04
C ILE A 245 -2.11 7.39 -14.10
N ARG A 246 -2.72 6.72 -15.08
CA ARG A 246 -3.40 7.35 -16.22
C ARG A 246 -4.87 7.64 -15.87
N PRO A 247 -5.39 8.82 -16.24
CA PRO A 247 -6.82 9.11 -16.10
C PRO A 247 -7.70 8.09 -16.83
N GLY A 248 -8.86 7.80 -16.25
CA GLY A 248 -9.84 6.86 -16.82
C GLY A 248 -9.50 5.39 -16.65
N GLU A 249 -8.27 5.02 -16.29
CA GLU A 249 -7.88 3.63 -16.06
C GLU A 249 -8.08 3.21 -14.59
N VAL A 250 -8.41 1.94 -14.42
CA VAL A 250 -8.50 1.30 -13.11
C VAL A 250 -7.22 0.51 -12.86
N TYR A 251 -6.62 0.72 -11.71
CA TYR A 251 -5.46 -0.01 -11.23
C TYR A 251 -5.84 -0.82 -9.99
N VAL A 252 -5.07 -1.85 -9.72
CA VAL A 252 -5.10 -2.55 -8.44
C VAL A 252 -3.75 -2.36 -7.78
N ASN A 253 -3.75 -1.75 -6.60
CA ASN A 253 -2.59 -1.76 -5.74
C ASN A 253 -2.50 -3.12 -5.04
N PHE A 254 -1.40 -3.83 -5.28
CA PHE A 254 -1.05 -5.06 -4.59
C PHE A 254 -0.06 -4.76 -3.48
N GLY A 255 -0.51 -4.91 -2.24
CA GLY A 255 0.30 -4.72 -1.04
C GLY A 255 0.75 -6.06 -0.46
N PHE A 256 2.05 -6.21 -0.21
CA PHE A 256 2.63 -7.41 0.37
C PHE A 256 3.80 -7.05 1.28
N TRP A 257 3.76 -7.55 2.51
CA TRP A 257 4.69 -7.16 3.57
C TRP A 257 5.14 -8.40 4.33
N GLY A 258 6.38 -8.78 4.15
CA GLY A 258 6.93 -9.96 4.80
C GLY A 258 8.37 -10.25 4.40
N THR A 259 8.80 -11.47 4.67
CA THR A 259 10.12 -11.96 4.26
C THR A 259 9.97 -13.30 3.57
N VAL A 260 10.82 -13.55 2.58
CA VAL A 260 10.90 -14.83 1.84
C VAL A 260 12.30 -15.43 1.95
N PRO A 261 12.45 -16.76 1.87
CA PRO A 261 13.78 -17.39 1.82
C PRO A 261 14.55 -16.92 0.59
N LEU A 262 15.78 -16.52 0.79
CA LEU A 262 16.66 -16.15 -0.33
C LEU A 262 17.21 -17.44 -0.96
N PRO A 263 17.09 -17.64 -2.29
CA PRO A 263 17.64 -18.80 -2.95
C PRO A 263 19.17 -18.85 -2.84
N ALA A 264 19.75 -20.05 -2.79
CA ALA A 264 21.19 -20.23 -2.68
C ALA A 264 21.94 -19.50 -3.80
N GLY A 265 22.97 -18.74 -3.43
CA GLY A 265 23.79 -17.96 -4.37
C GLY A 265 23.16 -16.66 -4.86
N ARG A 266 21.98 -16.26 -4.37
CA ARG A 266 21.38 -14.96 -4.66
C ARG A 266 21.70 -13.95 -3.57
N ALA A 267 21.89 -12.69 -3.99
CA ALA A 267 22.08 -11.56 -3.09
C ALA A 267 20.73 -10.98 -2.64
N ASP A 268 20.75 -10.22 -1.55
CA ASP A 268 19.60 -9.43 -1.10
C ASP A 268 19.11 -8.50 -2.22
N GLY A 269 17.80 -8.32 -2.32
CA GLY A 269 17.16 -7.60 -3.41
C GLY A 269 16.72 -8.48 -4.60
N TYR A 270 17.02 -9.79 -4.58
CA TYR A 270 16.67 -10.67 -5.69
C TYR A 270 15.17 -10.70 -6.01
N HIS A 271 14.32 -10.95 -5.00
CA HIS A 271 12.87 -10.98 -5.21
C HIS A 271 12.30 -9.59 -5.46
N ASN A 272 12.87 -8.59 -4.80
CA ASN A 272 12.44 -7.20 -5.02
C ASN A 272 12.70 -6.77 -6.47
N ARG A 273 13.87 -7.12 -7.06
CA ARG A 273 14.14 -6.86 -8.48
C ARG A 273 13.20 -7.60 -9.40
N LEU A 274 12.93 -8.88 -9.13
CA LEU A 274 11.96 -9.64 -9.93
C LEU A 274 10.57 -8.96 -9.95
N VAL A 275 10.13 -8.41 -8.81
CA VAL A 275 8.88 -7.68 -8.74
C VAL A 275 8.95 -6.38 -9.52
N GLU A 276 10.02 -5.59 -9.37
CA GLU A 276 10.22 -4.32 -10.10
C GLU A 276 10.23 -4.54 -11.61
N ASP A 277 10.94 -5.56 -12.10
CA ASP A 277 11.00 -5.92 -13.52
C ASP A 277 9.61 -6.31 -14.07
N GLU A 278 8.85 -7.10 -13.30
CA GLU A 278 7.50 -7.52 -13.69
C GLU A 278 6.50 -6.37 -13.68
N VAL A 279 6.57 -5.49 -12.67
CA VAL A 279 5.76 -4.28 -12.59
C VAL A 279 5.97 -3.41 -13.81
N ALA A 280 7.24 -3.17 -14.19
CA ALA A 280 7.57 -2.39 -15.39
C ALA A 280 7.08 -3.07 -16.68
N ARG A 281 7.17 -4.40 -16.78
CA ARG A 281 6.67 -5.18 -17.92
C ARG A 281 5.14 -5.10 -18.08
N LEU A 282 4.43 -4.95 -16.97
CA LEU A 282 2.97 -4.88 -16.93
C LEU A 282 2.43 -3.45 -16.99
N ASP A 283 3.25 -2.47 -17.35
CA ASP A 283 2.90 -1.04 -17.34
C ASP A 283 2.39 -0.55 -15.97
N GLY A 284 2.88 -1.19 -14.91
CA GLY A 284 2.56 -0.87 -13.54
C GLY A 284 3.52 0.17 -12.95
N HIS A 285 3.27 0.46 -11.69
CA HIS A 285 4.01 1.43 -10.92
C HIS A 285 4.30 0.89 -9.52
N LYS A 286 5.43 1.26 -8.94
CA LYS A 286 5.78 0.91 -7.56
C LYS A 286 5.79 2.14 -6.68
N SER A 287 5.17 2.07 -5.51
CA SER A 287 5.30 3.10 -4.47
C SER A 287 6.71 3.13 -3.89
N LEU A 288 7.34 4.32 -3.85
CA LEU A 288 8.77 4.48 -3.50
C LEU A 288 9.05 4.56 -1.99
N TYR A 289 8.10 4.24 -1.13
CA TYR A 289 8.30 4.27 0.33
C TYR A 289 9.18 3.12 0.86
N SER A 290 9.34 2.06 0.05
CA SER A 290 10.16 0.89 0.39
C SER A 290 11.45 0.85 -0.41
N THR A 291 12.37 -0.03 -0.02
CA THR A 291 13.65 -0.20 -0.73
C THR A 291 13.44 -0.48 -2.20
N SER A 292 14.17 0.22 -3.05
CA SER A 292 14.13 0.10 -4.51
C SER A 292 15.51 -0.24 -5.06
N PHE A 293 15.53 -0.96 -6.19
CA PHE A 293 16.75 -1.52 -6.75
C PHE A 293 16.97 -1.11 -8.22
N TYR A 294 16.27 -0.11 -8.71
CA TYR A 294 16.38 0.39 -10.08
C TYR A 294 17.78 0.96 -10.39
N ALA A 295 18.25 0.80 -11.63
CA ALA A 295 19.31 1.63 -12.16
C ALA A 295 18.82 3.08 -12.33
N GLU A 296 19.71 4.07 -12.31
CA GLU A 296 19.31 5.49 -12.30
C GLU A 296 18.54 5.91 -13.56
N ASP A 297 19.02 5.48 -14.74
CA ASP A 297 18.36 5.77 -16.01
C ASP A 297 16.95 5.15 -16.09
N GLU A 298 16.85 3.89 -15.65
CA GLU A 298 15.57 3.18 -15.55
C GLU A 298 14.62 3.88 -14.60
N PHE A 299 15.09 4.25 -13.42
CA PHE A 299 14.30 4.96 -12.41
C PHE A 299 13.70 6.25 -12.97
N TYR A 300 14.53 7.11 -13.55
CA TYR A 300 14.05 8.38 -14.10
C TYR A 300 13.19 8.23 -15.35
N ARG A 301 13.30 7.13 -16.08
CA ARG A 301 12.38 6.80 -17.17
C ARG A 301 11.00 6.42 -16.61
N LEU A 302 10.94 5.64 -15.54
CA LEU A 302 9.68 5.17 -14.93
C LEU A 302 8.98 6.26 -14.12
N TYR A 303 9.73 7.13 -13.45
CA TYR A 303 9.21 8.15 -12.53
C TYR A 303 9.31 9.57 -13.09
N ASN A 304 9.18 9.70 -14.40
CA ASN A 304 9.12 11.00 -15.10
C ASN A 304 10.25 11.96 -14.69
N GLY A 305 11.48 11.53 -14.90
CA GLY A 305 12.67 12.30 -14.53
C GLY A 305 12.77 13.68 -15.19
N GLU A 306 12.13 13.90 -16.35
CA GLU A 306 12.09 15.22 -16.98
C GLU A 306 11.28 16.20 -16.14
N ALA A 307 10.04 15.84 -15.79
CA ALA A 307 9.18 16.66 -14.94
C ALA A 307 9.81 16.87 -13.56
N TYR A 308 10.40 15.82 -12.97
CA TYR A 308 11.08 15.91 -11.68
C TYR A 308 12.24 16.92 -11.73
N ARG A 309 13.13 16.84 -12.73
CA ARG A 309 14.27 17.75 -12.87
C ARG A 309 13.84 19.20 -13.12
N ALA A 310 12.73 19.42 -13.85
CA ALA A 310 12.18 20.76 -14.03
C ALA A 310 11.72 21.36 -12.70
N LEU A 311 10.95 20.61 -11.90
CA LEU A 311 10.52 21.03 -10.57
C LEU A 311 11.70 21.24 -9.61
N LYS A 312 12.68 20.34 -9.63
CA LYS A 312 13.88 20.46 -8.78
C LYS A 312 14.62 21.75 -9.05
N ARG A 313 14.85 22.13 -10.31
CA ARG A 313 15.47 23.40 -10.67
C ARG A 313 14.67 24.62 -10.24
N ALA A 314 13.35 24.55 -10.28
CA ALA A 314 12.46 25.67 -9.93
C ALA A 314 12.35 25.91 -8.42
N TYR A 315 12.41 24.82 -7.62
CA TYR A 315 12.09 24.87 -6.19
C TYR A 315 13.24 24.44 -5.27
N ASP A 316 14.33 23.96 -5.80
CA ASP A 316 15.56 23.61 -5.07
C ASP A 316 16.79 23.71 -6.00
N GLY A 317 16.94 24.81 -6.69
CA GLY A 317 17.98 25.04 -7.71
C GLY A 317 19.42 24.96 -7.18
N GLU A 318 19.63 25.05 -5.88
CA GLU A 318 20.93 24.89 -5.21
C GLU A 318 21.18 23.48 -4.68
N ASP A 319 20.30 22.49 -5.01
CA ASP A 319 20.37 21.10 -4.56
C ASP A 319 20.58 20.93 -3.04
N ARG A 320 19.88 21.74 -2.24
CA ARG A 320 19.92 21.66 -0.76
C ARG A 320 19.26 20.39 -0.21
N LEU A 321 18.30 19.84 -0.95
CA LEU A 321 17.64 18.58 -0.65
C LEU A 321 18.21 17.46 -1.52
N LEU A 322 18.16 16.24 -1.03
CA LEU A 322 18.57 15.06 -1.82
C LEU A 322 17.74 14.95 -3.11
N GLY A 323 18.32 14.36 -4.15
CA GLY A 323 17.60 13.94 -5.33
C GLY A 323 16.66 12.76 -5.04
N LEU A 324 15.64 12.57 -5.88
CA LEU A 324 14.64 11.51 -5.70
C LEU A 324 15.28 10.10 -5.76
N TYR A 325 16.22 9.90 -6.66
CA TYR A 325 16.95 8.63 -6.79
C TYR A 325 17.86 8.38 -5.57
N GLU A 326 18.60 9.39 -5.11
CA GLU A 326 19.43 9.26 -3.92
C GLU A 326 18.63 8.88 -2.70
N LYS A 327 17.45 9.48 -2.54
CA LYS A 327 16.59 9.22 -1.40
C LYS A 327 15.89 7.87 -1.47
N CYS A 328 15.28 7.53 -2.62
CA CYS A 328 14.41 6.37 -2.72
C CYS A 328 15.15 5.07 -3.10
N VAL A 329 16.32 5.18 -3.77
CA VAL A 329 17.07 4.00 -4.21
C VAL A 329 18.38 3.86 -3.42
N LYS A 330 19.16 4.94 -3.28
CA LYS A 330 20.44 4.86 -2.53
C LYS A 330 20.26 4.91 -1.01
N GLY A 331 19.06 5.25 -0.51
CA GLY A 331 18.74 5.26 0.93
C GLY A 331 19.56 6.28 1.74
N ARG A 332 19.87 7.42 1.17
CA ARG A 332 20.69 8.49 1.79
C ARG A 332 19.83 9.47 2.57
#